data_54e5f66f5fe7f7486a1401fd6d87ff0e
#
_entry.id   54e5f66f5fe7f7486a1401fd6d87ff0e
#
_cell.length_a   1.000
_cell.length_b   1.000
_cell.length_c   1.000
_cell.angle_alpha   90.00
_cell.angle_beta   90.00
_cell.angle_gamma   90.00
#
_symmetry.space_group_name_H-M   'P 1'
#
loop_
_entity.id
_entity.type
_entity.pdbx_description
1 polymer ?
#
loop_
_entity_poly.entity_id
_entity_poly.type
_entity_poly.pdbx_seq_one_letter_code
_entity_poly.pdbx_strand_id
1 'polypeptide(L)'
;MSRSGGSEGGWITTFADLMTLLFCFFVLLNALSTQPKNCGGLEQFLKNNNAQFSKYELRSTKLSCIVSLPQDFLFRSGDAVLKKGAYEALSPLFFQILKIPEHKSDLLTVEGHTDNVPMRSKKFPSNWELSSARATMIAGMLINRIKYPENSISIVGYADTRPKTGYTDAAGSPLKGSALKKARKINRRVEIVLTTPPKSIEQATLLFGEEN
;
A
#
# COMPACT_ATOMS: atom_id res chain seq x y z
N MET A 1 -65.76 -2.71 -40.26
CA MET A 1 -64.74 -3.54 -39.60
C MET A 1 -63.52 -2.66 -39.29
N SER A 2 -63.47 -2.22 -38.03
CA SER A 2 -62.39 -1.34 -37.57
C SER A 2 -61.26 -2.20 -36.99
N ARG A 3 -60.02 -2.09 -37.52
CA ARG A 3 -58.82 -2.69 -36.96
C ARG A 3 -58.27 -1.80 -35.84
N SER A 4 -58.61 -2.13 -34.64
CA SER A 4 -57.95 -1.64 -33.40
C SER A 4 -56.76 -2.59 -33.13
N GLY A 5 -55.59 -2.22 -33.58
CA GLY A 5 -54.41 -3.06 -33.39
C GLY A 5 -53.10 -2.24 -33.38
N GLY A 6 -53.03 -1.15 -32.60
CA GLY A 6 -51.91 -0.23 -32.68
C GLY A 6 -51.23 0.24 -31.39
N SER A 7 -51.75 -0.14 -30.20
CA SER A 7 -51.18 0.43 -28.96
C SER A 7 -50.48 -0.57 -28.01
N GLU A 8 -50.64 -1.86 -28.24
CA GLU A 8 -50.06 -2.88 -27.30
C GLU A 8 -48.55 -3.16 -27.54
N GLY A 9 -47.97 -2.80 -28.71
CA GLY A 9 -46.56 -3.01 -28.99
C GLY A 9 -45.62 -1.88 -28.55
N GLY A 10 -46.15 -0.65 -28.37
CA GLY A 10 -45.30 0.52 -28.12
C GLY A 10 -44.64 0.52 -26.74
N TRP A 11 -45.32 0.07 -25.71
CA TRP A 11 -44.77 0.01 -24.37
C TRP A 11 -43.68 -1.10 -24.21
N ILE A 12 -43.82 -2.20 -24.97
CA ILE A 12 -42.82 -3.30 -24.96
C ILE A 12 -41.50 -2.82 -25.55
N THR A 13 -41.55 -2.04 -26.62
CA THR A 13 -40.34 -1.49 -27.24
C THR A 13 -39.64 -0.47 -26.34
N THR A 14 -40.40 0.42 -25.69
CA THR A 14 -39.82 1.37 -24.73
C THR A 14 -39.32 0.69 -23.47
N PHE A 15 -39.99 -0.34 -23.00
CA PHE A 15 -39.52 -1.18 -21.87
C PHE A 15 -38.24 -1.90 -22.24
N ALA A 16 -38.16 -2.53 -23.41
CA ALA A 16 -36.96 -3.23 -23.87
C ALA A 16 -35.78 -2.29 -24.02
N ASP A 17 -35.98 -1.06 -24.53
CA ASP A 17 -34.94 -0.04 -24.65
C ASP A 17 -34.40 0.39 -23.28
N LEU A 18 -35.29 0.68 -22.34
CA LEU A 18 -34.90 0.99 -20.95
C LEU A 18 -34.13 -0.15 -20.30
N MET A 19 -34.56 -1.40 -20.49
CA MET A 19 -33.87 -2.57 -19.94
C MET A 19 -32.51 -2.81 -20.58
N THR A 20 -32.37 -2.60 -21.88
CA THR A 20 -31.08 -2.71 -22.58
C THR A 20 -30.12 -1.59 -22.16
N LEU A 21 -30.59 -0.35 -22.02
CA LEU A 21 -29.78 0.76 -21.52
C LEU A 21 -29.33 0.49 -20.06
N LEU A 22 -30.22 0.01 -19.22
CA LEU A 22 -29.90 -0.35 -17.84
C LEU A 22 -28.88 -1.50 -17.79
N PHE A 23 -29.06 -2.53 -18.60
CA PHE A 23 -28.12 -3.64 -18.72
C PHE A 23 -26.74 -3.16 -19.20
N CYS A 24 -26.68 -2.36 -20.27
CA CYS A 24 -25.42 -1.78 -20.74
C CYS A 24 -24.74 -0.93 -19.66
N PHE A 25 -25.52 -0.15 -18.89
CA PHE A 25 -24.99 0.63 -17.77
C PHE A 25 -24.37 -0.26 -16.69
N PHE A 26 -25.03 -1.34 -16.28
CA PHE A 26 -24.45 -2.29 -15.31
C PHE A 26 -23.22 -3.03 -15.86
N VAL A 27 -23.21 -3.39 -17.14
CA VAL A 27 -22.04 -3.99 -17.77
C VAL A 27 -20.87 -3.01 -17.77
N LEU A 28 -21.12 -1.73 -18.09
CA LEU A 28 -20.09 -0.69 -18.01
C LEU A 28 -19.60 -0.47 -16.57
N LEU A 29 -20.51 -0.39 -15.58
CA LEU A 29 -20.11 -0.30 -14.18
C LEU A 29 -19.27 -1.49 -13.73
N ASN A 30 -19.62 -2.71 -14.16
CA ASN A 30 -18.84 -3.89 -13.86
C ASN A 30 -17.46 -3.87 -14.54
N ALA A 31 -17.39 -3.43 -15.79
CA ALA A 31 -16.13 -3.29 -16.54
C ALA A 31 -15.19 -2.23 -15.93
N LEU A 32 -15.75 -1.16 -15.33
CA LEU A 32 -15.01 -0.11 -14.63
C LEU A 32 -14.68 -0.48 -13.17
N SER A 33 -15.28 -1.55 -12.65
CA SER A 33 -15.03 -2.02 -11.29
C SER A 33 -13.60 -2.56 -11.16
N THR A 34 -12.79 -1.87 -10.37
CA THR A 34 -11.46 -2.37 -9.98
C THR A 34 -11.62 -3.53 -9.01
N GLN A 35 -11.04 -4.68 -9.36
CA GLN A 35 -10.99 -5.82 -8.45
C GLN A 35 -10.18 -5.43 -7.20
N PRO A 36 -10.66 -5.76 -5.99
CA PRO A 36 -9.92 -5.48 -4.78
C PRO A 36 -8.59 -6.23 -4.79
N LYS A 37 -7.54 -5.58 -4.27
CA LYS A 37 -6.22 -6.18 -4.17
C LYS A 37 -6.25 -7.44 -3.31
N ASN A 38 -5.78 -8.55 -3.87
CA ASN A 38 -5.68 -9.82 -3.13
C ASN A 38 -4.39 -9.85 -2.30
N CYS A 39 -4.51 -9.78 -0.99
CA CYS A 39 -3.40 -9.90 -0.03
C CYS A 39 -3.37 -11.26 0.69
N GLY A 40 -4.26 -12.19 0.32
CA GLY A 40 -4.47 -13.45 1.05
C GLY A 40 -3.22 -14.32 1.14
N GLY A 41 -2.45 -14.43 0.07
CA GLY A 41 -1.21 -15.20 0.07
C GLY A 41 -0.16 -14.63 1.05
N LEU A 42 -0.04 -13.31 1.11
CA LEU A 42 0.87 -12.63 2.05
C LEU A 42 0.36 -12.74 3.50
N GLU A 43 -0.94 -12.62 3.71
CA GLU A 43 -1.57 -12.79 5.02
C GLU A 43 -1.36 -14.19 5.58
N GLN A 44 -1.57 -15.22 4.76
CA GLN A 44 -1.34 -16.61 5.13
C GLN A 44 0.13 -16.88 5.47
N PHE A 45 1.06 -16.33 4.68
CA PHE A 45 2.49 -16.44 4.97
C PHE A 45 2.86 -15.82 6.32
N LEU A 46 2.38 -14.60 6.63
CA LEU A 46 2.65 -13.94 7.90
C LEU A 46 2.04 -14.70 9.09
N LYS A 47 0.83 -15.26 8.93
CA LYS A 47 0.17 -16.07 9.96
C LYS A 47 0.92 -17.39 10.22
N ASN A 48 1.35 -18.07 9.16
CA ASN A 48 2.06 -19.36 9.28
C ASN A 48 3.45 -19.19 9.92
N ASN A 49 4.05 -17.99 9.78
CA ASN A 49 5.36 -17.66 10.33
C ASN A 49 5.28 -16.63 11.46
N ASN A 50 4.19 -16.63 12.23
CA ASN A 50 3.89 -15.64 13.26
C ASN A 50 5.02 -15.45 14.28
N ALA A 51 5.76 -16.50 14.64
CA ALA A 51 6.89 -16.40 15.55
C ALA A 51 7.95 -15.38 15.09
N GLN A 52 8.19 -15.30 13.78
CA GLN A 52 9.14 -14.36 13.18
C GLN A 52 8.52 -13.01 12.88
N PHE A 53 7.26 -12.98 12.44
CA PHE A 53 6.59 -11.79 11.92
C PHE A 53 5.53 -11.19 12.87
N SER A 54 5.52 -11.60 14.16
CA SER A 54 4.57 -11.09 15.15
C SER A 54 4.57 -9.57 15.35
N LYS A 55 5.65 -8.90 14.93
CA LYS A 55 5.77 -7.43 14.98
C LYS A 55 5.32 -6.74 13.70
N TYR A 56 5.03 -7.50 12.64
CA TYR A 56 4.61 -6.96 11.35
C TYR A 56 3.09 -6.93 11.33
N GLU A 57 2.55 -5.89 10.78
CA GLU A 57 1.11 -5.73 10.66
C GLU A 57 0.74 -5.58 9.19
N LEU A 58 -0.06 -6.51 8.68
CA LEU A 58 -0.61 -6.46 7.34
C LEU A 58 -1.97 -5.77 7.37
N ARG A 59 -2.14 -4.78 6.51
CA ARG A 59 -3.42 -4.13 6.24
C ARG A 59 -3.72 -4.21 4.76
N SER A 60 -4.87 -4.75 4.42
CA SER A 60 -5.40 -4.78 3.06
C SER A 60 -6.30 -3.57 2.83
N THR A 61 -6.15 -2.93 1.67
CA THR A 61 -7.05 -1.90 1.16
C THR A 61 -7.62 -2.37 -0.19
N LYS A 62 -8.53 -1.60 -0.78
CA LYS A 62 -9.05 -1.92 -2.13
C LYS A 62 -7.94 -1.98 -3.20
N LEU A 63 -6.87 -1.20 -3.06
CA LEU A 63 -5.86 -1.02 -4.09
C LEU A 63 -4.46 -1.51 -3.69
N SER A 64 -4.23 -1.81 -2.41
CA SER A 64 -2.89 -2.11 -1.92
C SER A 64 -2.85 -3.07 -0.75
N CYS A 65 -1.75 -3.81 -0.64
CA CYS A 65 -1.34 -4.54 0.54
C CYS A 65 -0.25 -3.72 1.27
N ILE A 66 -0.47 -3.39 2.53
CA ILE A 66 0.43 -2.55 3.32
C ILE A 66 0.99 -3.37 4.47
N VAL A 67 2.31 -3.57 4.47
CA VAL A 67 3.02 -4.22 5.57
C VAL A 67 3.72 -3.15 6.41
N SER A 68 3.28 -2.99 7.64
CA SER A 68 3.83 -2.04 8.62
C SER A 68 4.93 -2.70 9.43
N LEU A 69 6.12 -2.11 9.43
CA LEU A 69 7.32 -2.59 10.08
C LEU A 69 7.76 -1.59 11.16
N PRO A 70 7.83 -1.97 12.46
CA PRO A 70 8.28 -1.06 13.49
C PRO A 70 9.72 -0.63 13.25
N GLN A 71 9.97 0.68 13.19
CA GLN A 71 11.27 1.25 12.93
C GLN A 71 12.32 0.88 13.95
N ASP A 72 11.94 0.81 15.23
CA ASP A 72 12.85 0.49 16.34
C ASP A 72 13.52 -0.89 16.20
N PHE A 73 12.91 -1.76 15.38
CA PHE A 73 13.46 -3.06 15.04
C PHE A 73 14.51 -2.97 13.93
N LEU A 74 14.36 -2.05 13.00
CA LEU A 74 15.16 -1.94 11.78
C LEU A 74 16.36 -0.99 11.92
N PHE A 75 16.18 0.13 12.63
CA PHE A 75 17.15 1.22 12.66
C PHE A 75 17.66 1.52 14.07
N ARG A 76 18.82 2.14 14.14
CA ARG A 76 19.29 2.79 15.36
C ARG A 76 18.45 4.03 15.65
N SER A 77 18.33 4.40 16.93
CA SER A 77 17.59 5.61 17.31
C SER A 77 18.21 6.86 16.68
N GLY A 78 17.36 7.71 16.11
CA GLY A 78 17.80 8.96 15.46
C GLY A 78 18.64 8.79 14.19
N ASP A 79 18.76 7.56 13.65
CA ASP A 79 19.59 7.27 12.49
C ASP A 79 18.82 6.48 11.41
N ALA A 80 19.38 6.43 10.20
CA ALA A 80 18.91 5.62 9.07
C ALA A 80 19.81 4.39 8.82
N VAL A 81 20.73 4.07 9.75
CA VAL A 81 21.59 2.89 9.64
C VAL A 81 20.83 1.66 10.10
N LEU A 82 20.76 0.64 9.22
CA LEU A 82 20.16 -0.65 9.55
C LEU A 82 20.93 -1.36 10.67
N LYS A 83 20.20 -1.97 11.58
CA LYS A 83 20.76 -2.82 12.63
C LYS A 83 21.28 -4.13 12.04
N LYS A 84 22.25 -4.74 12.71
CA LYS A 84 22.64 -6.14 12.44
C LYS A 84 21.40 -7.03 12.57
N GLY A 85 21.18 -7.92 11.62
CA GLY A 85 20.02 -8.80 11.57
C GLY A 85 18.77 -8.19 10.90
N ALA A 86 18.77 -6.90 10.52
CA ALA A 86 17.63 -6.31 9.83
C ALA A 86 17.40 -6.97 8.45
N TYR A 87 18.47 -7.34 7.74
CA TYR A 87 18.38 -8.06 6.48
C TYR A 87 17.73 -9.44 6.68
N GLU A 88 18.25 -10.22 7.62
CA GLU A 88 17.76 -11.56 7.94
C GLU A 88 16.29 -11.55 8.38
N ALA A 89 15.88 -10.47 9.06
CA ALA A 89 14.50 -10.29 9.48
C ALA A 89 13.57 -9.94 8.32
N LEU A 90 14.03 -9.16 7.34
CA LEU A 90 13.22 -8.66 6.22
C LEU A 90 13.24 -9.59 5.01
N SER A 91 14.37 -10.25 4.73
CA SER A 91 14.55 -11.01 3.49
C SER A 91 13.50 -12.11 3.26
N PRO A 92 13.02 -12.89 4.25
CA PRO A 92 11.99 -13.89 4.00
C PRO A 92 10.66 -13.31 3.52
N LEU A 93 10.29 -12.13 4.06
CA LEU A 93 9.09 -11.42 3.63
C LEU A 93 9.19 -11.03 2.15
N PHE A 94 10.30 -10.42 1.73
CA PHE A 94 10.45 -9.95 0.37
C PHE A 94 10.64 -11.09 -0.64
N PHE A 95 11.35 -12.15 -0.27
CA PHE A 95 11.41 -13.36 -1.09
C PHE A 95 10.04 -14.00 -1.26
N GLN A 96 9.18 -13.94 -0.25
CA GLN A 96 7.81 -14.43 -0.38
C GLN A 96 6.98 -13.52 -1.32
N ILE A 97 7.09 -12.20 -1.20
CA ILE A 97 6.41 -11.25 -2.11
C ILE A 97 6.76 -11.56 -3.57
N LEU A 98 8.04 -11.78 -3.88
CA LEU A 98 8.50 -12.12 -5.23
C LEU A 98 7.99 -13.49 -5.74
N LYS A 99 7.63 -14.42 -4.85
CA LYS A 99 7.10 -15.73 -5.20
C LYS A 99 5.58 -15.74 -5.42
N ILE A 100 4.87 -14.78 -4.84
CA ILE A 100 3.41 -14.70 -4.97
C ILE A 100 3.06 -14.15 -6.36
N PRO A 101 2.36 -14.94 -7.23
CA PRO A 101 2.08 -14.51 -8.62
C PRO A 101 1.31 -13.19 -8.70
N GLU A 102 0.41 -12.93 -7.76
CA GLU A 102 -0.43 -11.74 -7.67
C GLU A 102 0.38 -10.46 -7.38
N HIS A 103 1.64 -10.61 -6.92
CA HIS A 103 2.51 -9.49 -6.58
C HIS A 103 3.67 -9.27 -7.56
N LYS A 104 3.77 -10.08 -8.63
CA LYS A 104 4.88 -10.00 -9.60
C LYS A 104 4.95 -8.68 -10.37
N SER A 105 3.79 -8.11 -10.68
CA SER A 105 3.65 -6.82 -11.39
C SER A 105 3.40 -5.64 -10.47
N ASP A 106 3.45 -5.84 -9.15
CA ASP A 106 3.15 -4.76 -8.22
C ASP A 106 4.27 -3.71 -8.18
N LEU A 107 3.84 -2.45 -8.09
CA LEU A 107 4.71 -1.37 -7.66
C LEU A 107 4.88 -1.45 -6.14
N LEU A 108 6.12 -1.45 -5.69
CA LEU A 108 6.48 -1.45 -4.29
C LEU A 108 6.89 -0.05 -3.86
N THR A 109 6.12 0.55 -2.95
CA THR A 109 6.50 1.83 -2.34
C THR A 109 7.01 1.60 -0.92
N VAL A 110 8.21 2.11 -0.64
CA VAL A 110 8.76 2.13 0.72
C VAL A 110 8.47 3.49 1.35
N GLU A 111 7.62 3.49 2.37
CA GLU A 111 7.18 4.71 3.05
C GLU A 111 7.83 4.81 4.43
N GLY A 112 8.55 5.91 4.68
CA GLY A 112 9.16 6.22 5.97
C GLY A 112 8.28 7.15 6.80
N HIS A 113 8.06 6.80 8.09
CA HIS A 113 7.29 7.62 9.02
C HIS A 113 8.07 7.83 10.32
N THR A 114 7.93 9.02 10.91
CA THR A 114 8.48 9.34 12.24
C THR A 114 7.34 9.54 13.24
N ASP A 115 7.71 9.75 14.49
CA ASP A 115 6.80 10.35 15.48
C ASP A 115 6.87 11.88 15.44
N ASN A 116 6.07 12.52 16.30
CA ASN A 116 5.96 13.97 16.39
C ASN A 116 7.10 14.66 17.17
N VAL A 117 8.17 13.93 17.49
CA VAL A 117 9.36 14.55 18.09
C VAL A 117 10.21 15.14 16.98
N PRO A 118 10.47 16.47 16.99
CA PRO A 118 11.27 17.07 15.94
C PRO A 118 12.71 16.53 15.91
N MET A 119 13.12 16.04 14.75
CA MET A 119 14.52 15.70 14.52
C MET A 119 15.31 16.98 14.21
N ARG A 120 16.47 17.13 14.88
CA ARG A 120 17.41 18.23 14.65
C ARG A 120 18.83 17.71 14.86
N SER A 121 19.45 17.22 13.82
CA SER A 121 20.85 16.80 13.87
C SER A 121 21.59 17.32 12.64
N LYS A 122 22.94 17.33 12.68
CA LYS A 122 23.75 17.68 11.50
C LYS A 122 23.48 16.74 10.32
N LYS A 123 23.15 15.48 10.59
CA LYS A 123 22.90 14.46 9.56
C LYS A 123 21.47 14.53 9.01
N PHE A 124 20.51 14.83 9.86
CA PHE A 124 19.09 14.93 9.51
C PHE A 124 18.51 16.20 10.11
N PRO A 125 18.38 17.28 9.33
CA PRO A 125 17.86 18.57 9.81
C PRO A 125 16.41 18.49 10.28
N SER A 126 15.59 17.60 9.69
CA SER A 126 14.19 17.42 10.06
C SER A 126 13.73 15.94 9.98
N ASN A 127 12.50 15.70 10.38
CA ASN A 127 11.83 14.38 10.25
C ASN A 127 11.67 13.96 8.78
N TRP A 128 11.63 14.91 7.85
CA TRP A 128 11.52 14.65 6.42
C TRP A 128 12.75 13.91 5.89
N GLU A 129 13.95 14.45 6.16
CA GLU A 129 15.21 13.84 5.73
C GLU A 129 15.42 12.47 6.41
N LEU A 130 15.09 12.38 7.72
CA LEU A 130 15.22 11.12 8.44
C LEU A 130 14.30 10.03 7.88
N SER A 131 13.03 10.34 7.62
CA SER A 131 12.06 9.38 7.09
C SER A 131 12.42 8.94 5.67
N SER A 132 12.81 9.88 4.79
CA SER A 132 13.25 9.60 3.43
C SER A 132 14.54 8.76 3.42
N ALA A 133 15.53 9.09 4.25
CA ALA A 133 16.77 8.31 4.34
C ALA A 133 16.52 6.87 4.79
N ARG A 134 15.58 6.63 5.71
CA ARG A 134 15.20 5.27 6.15
C ARG A 134 14.53 4.48 5.04
N ALA A 135 13.60 5.10 4.32
CA ALA A 135 12.97 4.47 3.17
C ALA A 135 14.00 4.13 2.09
N THR A 136 14.95 5.03 1.79
CA THR A 136 16.07 4.81 0.86
C THR A 136 16.95 3.63 1.29
N MET A 137 17.25 3.51 2.58
CA MET A 137 18.08 2.39 3.06
C MET A 137 17.40 1.03 2.88
N ILE A 138 16.09 0.94 3.09
CA ILE A 138 15.33 -0.29 2.82
C ILE A 138 15.28 -0.56 1.32
N ALA A 139 14.95 0.43 0.49
CA ALA A 139 14.93 0.27 -0.96
C ALA A 139 16.29 -0.17 -1.51
N GLY A 140 17.38 0.45 -1.07
CA GLY A 140 18.74 0.03 -1.44
C GLY A 140 19.07 -1.41 -1.04
N MET A 141 18.59 -1.87 0.12
CA MET A 141 18.72 -3.28 0.53
C MET A 141 17.91 -4.19 -0.39
N LEU A 142 16.69 -3.82 -0.76
CA LEU A 142 15.83 -4.60 -1.67
C LEU A 142 16.48 -4.75 -3.05
N ILE A 143 16.98 -3.68 -3.62
CA ILE A 143 17.63 -3.66 -4.93
C ILE A 143 18.94 -4.47 -4.88
N ASN A 144 19.84 -4.14 -3.96
CA ASN A 144 21.20 -4.69 -3.96
C ASN A 144 21.27 -6.15 -3.48
N ARG A 145 20.45 -6.53 -2.49
CA ARG A 145 20.55 -7.85 -1.85
C ARG A 145 19.42 -8.81 -2.23
N ILE A 146 18.20 -8.32 -2.38
CA ILE A 146 17.03 -9.12 -2.74
C ILE A 146 16.87 -9.21 -4.26
N LYS A 147 17.49 -8.27 -5.00
CA LYS A 147 17.38 -8.15 -6.46
C LYS A 147 15.93 -7.84 -6.90
N TYR A 148 15.26 -7.02 -6.08
CA TYR A 148 13.95 -6.51 -6.47
C TYR A 148 14.09 -5.56 -7.67
N PRO A 149 13.18 -5.60 -8.68
CA PRO A 149 13.28 -4.74 -9.86
C PRO A 149 13.27 -3.24 -9.50
N GLU A 150 14.30 -2.51 -9.93
CA GLU A 150 14.46 -1.09 -9.57
C GLU A 150 13.32 -0.21 -10.10
N ASN A 151 12.85 -0.48 -11.32
CA ASN A 151 11.75 0.23 -11.98
C ASN A 151 10.39 0.03 -11.27
N SER A 152 10.30 -0.94 -10.36
CA SER A 152 9.08 -1.22 -9.59
C SER A 152 9.15 -0.69 -8.15
N ILE A 153 10.20 0.07 -7.78
CA ILE A 153 10.37 0.61 -6.43
C ILE A 153 10.20 2.13 -6.42
N SER A 154 9.37 2.61 -5.50
CA SER A 154 9.25 4.03 -5.15
C SER A 154 9.62 4.26 -3.69
N ILE A 155 10.13 5.45 -3.39
CA ILE A 155 10.58 5.84 -2.05
C ILE A 155 9.85 7.11 -1.64
N VAL A 156 9.23 7.08 -0.45
CA VAL A 156 8.50 8.23 0.08
C VAL A 156 8.83 8.44 1.56
N GLY A 157 9.14 9.67 1.95
CA GLY A 157 9.25 10.07 3.35
C GLY A 157 8.06 10.95 3.72
N TYR A 158 7.35 10.59 4.77
CA TYR A 158 6.17 11.34 5.25
C TYR A 158 6.42 12.07 6.57
N ALA A 159 7.61 12.00 7.12
CA ALA A 159 7.87 12.57 8.45
C ALA A 159 6.80 12.10 9.47
N ASP A 160 6.24 13.02 10.24
CA ASP A 160 5.16 12.79 11.21
C ASP A 160 3.77 13.20 10.70
N THR A 161 3.65 13.53 9.40
CA THR A 161 2.42 14.08 8.80
C THR A 161 1.28 13.05 8.64
N ARG A 162 1.62 11.75 8.66
CA ARG A 162 0.65 10.65 8.53
C ARG A 162 0.73 9.70 9.74
N PRO A 163 0.26 10.14 10.92
CA PRO A 163 0.28 9.30 12.11
C PRO A 163 -0.71 8.13 11.97
N LYS A 164 -0.26 6.92 12.33
CA LYS A 164 -1.10 5.72 12.40
C LYS A 164 -2.00 5.74 13.65
N THR A 165 -1.48 6.33 14.71
CA THR A 165 -2.19 6.55 15.98
C THR A 165 -2.12 8.03 16.33
N GLY A 166 -3.28 8.64 16.60
CA GLY A 166 -3.37 10.03 17.05
C GLY A 166 -2.59 10.28 18.36
N TYR A 167 -2.31 11.55 18.60
CA TYR A 167 -1.63 12.01 19.82
C TYR A 167 -2.60 12.62 20.83
N THR A 168 -3.90 12.43 20.62
CA THR A 168 -4.99 12.84 21.51
C THR A 168 -5.79 11.62 21.96
N ASP A 169 -6.44 11.72 23.11
CA ASP A 169 -7.41 10.73 23.56
C ASP A 169 -8.80 10.94 22.91
N ALA A 170 -9.79 10.12 23.28
CA ALA A 170 -11.15 10.21 22.75
C ALA A 170 -11.86 11.53 23.08
N ALA A 171 -11.41 12.24 24.11
CA ALA A 171 -11.92 13.56 24.52
C ALA A 171 -11.18 14.72 23.84
N GLY A 172 -10.21 14.42 22.94
CA GLY A 172 -9.40 15.43 22.25
C GLY A 172 -8.23 15.97 23.06
N SER A 173 -7.98 15.47 24.29
CA SER A 173 -6.89 15.91 25.14
C SER A 173 -5.55 15.28 24.71
N PRO A 174 -4.42 16.00 24.77
CA PRO A 174 -3.11 15.46 24.42
C PRO A 174 -2.72 14.25 25.28
N LEU A 175 -2.28 13.16 24.62
CA LEU A 175 -1.76 11.99 25.30
C LEU A 175 -0.51 12.32 26.13
N LYS A 176 -0.38 11.70 27.29
CA LYS A 176 0.77 11.88 28.21
C LYS A 176 1.34 10.52 28.65
N GLY A 177 2.52 10.55 29.23
CA GLY A 177 3.14 9.38 29.86
C GLY A 177 3.28 8.16 28.94
N SER A 178 2.82 7.01 29.41
CA SER A 178 2.92 5.73 28.69
C SER A 178 2.09 5.70 27.41
N ALA A 179 0.92 6.32 27.39
CA ALA A 179 0.05 6.39 26.20
C ALA A 179 0.72 7.15 25.05
N LEU A 180 1.35 8.30 25.34
CA LEU A 180 2.11 9.07 24.36
C LEU A 180 3.33 8.26 23.84
N LYS A 181 4.07 7.59 24.74
CA LYS A 181 5.20 6.73 24.34
C LYS A 181 4.74 5.60 23.42
N LYS A 182 3.59 4.98 23.70
CA LYS A 182 3.00 3.92 22.85
C LYS A 182 2.60 4.47 21.49
N ALA A 183 1.90 5.61 21.43
CA ALA A 183 1.52 6.25 20.16
C ALA A 183 2.75 6.59 19.30
N ARG A 184 3.77 7.20 19.88
CA ARG A 184 5.05 7.49 19.20
C ARG A 184 5.72 6.23 18.65
N LYS A 185 5.75 5.15 19.44
CA LYS A 185 6.33 3.87 19.01
C LYS A 185 5.61 3.28 17.80
N ILE A 186 4.28 3.35 17.76
CA ILE A 186 3.46 2.88 16.63
C ILE A 186 3.69 3.76 15.39
N ASN A 187 3.82 5.07 15.58
CA ASN A 187 4.02 6.01 14.48
C ASN A 187 5.41 5.92 13.85
N ARG A 188 6.45 5.58 14.62
CA ARG A 188 7.79 5.29 14.08
C ARG A 188 7.78 3.95 13.37
N ARG A 189 7.54 3.97 12.07
CA ARG A 189 7.41 2.78 11.22
C ARG A 189 7.95 3.00 9.82
N VAL A 190 8.19 1.91 9.14
CA VAL A 190 8.30 1.86 7.68
C VAL A 190 7.13 1.04 7.16
N GLU A 191 6.45 1.52 6.14
CA GLU A 191 5.41 0.78 5.46
C GLU A 191 5.89 0.33 4.08
N ILE A 192 5.63 -0.93 3.77
CA ILE A 192 5.84 -1.49 2.44
C ILE A 192 4.46 -1.59 1.79
N VAL A 193 4.25 -0.80 0.77
CA VAL A 193 2.97 -0.69 0.07
C VAL A 193 3.10 -1.37 -1.29
N LEU A 194 2.35 -2.45 -1.49
CA LEU A 194 2.26 -3.17 -2.76
C LEU A 194 0.98 -2.72 -3.46
N THR A 195 1.11 -2.10 -4.62
CA THR A 195 0.00 -1.56 -5.40
C THR A 195 0.02 -2.13 -6.80
N THR A 196 -1.11 -2.65 -7.28
CA THR A 196 -1.23 -3.05 -8.68
C THR A 196 -1.19 -1.79 -9.55
N PRO A 197 -0.32 -1.72 -10.57
CA PRO A 197 -0.29 -0.60 -11.49
C PRO A 197 -1.63 -0.46 -12.22
N PRO A 198 -2.07 0.76 -12.53
CA PRO A 198 -3.27 0.97 -13.34
C PRO A 198 -3.13 0.26 -14.69
N LYS A 199 -4.17 -0.44 -15.14
CA LYS A 199 -4.20 -1.14 -16.44
C LYS A 199 -3.82 -0.24 -17.63
N SER A 200 -4.10 1.06 -17.53
CA SER A 200 -3.72 2.05 -18.53
C SER A 200 -2.21 2.20 -18.71
N ILE A 201 -1.42 2.05 -17.66
CA ILE A 201 0.05 2.11 -17.72
C ILE A 201 0.58 0.83 -18.35
N GLU A 202 0.07 -0.32 -17.95
CA GLU A 202 0.45 -1.62 -18.52
C GLU A 202 0.12 -1.70 -20.02
N GLN A 203 -1.07 -1.20 -20.42
CA GLN A 203 -1.45 -1.09 -21.83
C GLN A 203 -0.61 -0.08 -22.60
N ALA A 204 -0.25 1.05 -21.99
CA ALA A 204 0.62 2.04 -22.62
C ALA A 204 2.02 1.48 -22.88
N THR A 205 2.60 0.77 -21.91
CA THR A 205 3.92 0.12 -22.09
C THR A 205 3.90 -0.94 -23.19
N LEU A 206 2.80 -1.70 -23.32
CA LEU A 206 2.62 -2.68 -24.38
C LEU A 206 2.44 -2.04 -25.76
N LEU A 207 1.83 -0.83 -25.83
CA LEU A 207 1.55 -0.15 -27.10
C LEU A 207 2.71 0.70 -27.60
N PHE A 208 3.51 1.28 -26.70
CA PHE A 208 4.57 2.23 -27.08
C PHE A 208 5.98 1.65 -26.96
N GLY A 209 6.13 0.42 -26.47
CA GLY A 209 7.43 -0.21 -26.25
C GLY A 209 8.21 0.43 -25.09
N GLU A 210 9.17 -0.29 -24.56
CA GLU A 210 10.18 0.32 -23.70
C GLU A 210 11.08 1.18 -24.59
N GLU A 211 11.06 2.49 -24.41
CA GLU A 211 12.12 3.36 -24.96
C GLU A 211 13.43 2.96 -24.28
N ASN A 212 14.32 2.36 -25.08
CA ASN A 212 15.71 2.04 -24.69
C ASN A 212 16.53 3.30 -24.45
#